data_0d1be32b10db85d42d1d3b09492647b3
#
_entry.id   0d1be32b10db85d42d1d3b09492647b3
#
_cell.length_a   1.000
_cell.length_b   1.000
_cell.length_c   1.000
_cell.angle_alpha   90.00
_cell.angle_beta   90.00
_cell.angle_gamma   90.00
#
_symmetry.space_group_name_H-M   'P 1'
#
loop_
_entity.id
_entity.type
_entity.pdbx_description
1 polymer ?
#
loop_
_entity_poly.entity_id
_entity_poly.type
_entity_poly.pdbx_seq_one_letter_code
_entity_poly.pdbx_strand_id
1 'polypeptide(L)'
;MASGRRKIAVIGAGNVGATCAFVLAQMKVADIVLLDIFEGFAKGKALDMSQNSNVLNYDGTITGTADYNDIAGSDVVVVTSGFPRKPGMTREDLIGKNAEIISQVGAGIRDHAPNSTIIVVTNPLDLMTYHMQKVTGFPVNRVIGQAGVLDSARMAPFIALDLNCAEEDISPMVLG
;
A
#
# COMPACT_ATOMS: atom_id res chain seq x y z
N MET A 1 20.22 14.51 11.37
CA MET A 1 19.38 14.30 12.56
C MET A 1 18.22 13.44 12.10
N ALA A 2 18.06 12.23 12.62
CA ALA A 2 16.88 11.44 12.33
C ALA A 2 15.67 12.24 12.85
N SER A 3 14.80 12.68 11.95
CA SER A 3 13.54 13.31 12.34
C SER A 3 12.78 12.25 13.11
N GLY A 4 12.20 12.60 14.26
CA GLY A 4 11.34 11.69 15.02
C GLY A 4 9.99 11.41 14.33
N ARG A 5 9.93 11.57 13.00
CA ARG A 5 8.79 11.24 12.18
C ARG A 5 8.72 9.73 11.92
N ARG A 6 7.53 9.22 11.85
CA ARG A 6 7.27 7.87 11.39
C ARG A 6 7.69 7.73 9.92
N LYS A 7 7.99 6.50 9.52
CA LYS A 7 8.35 6.17 8.14
C LYS A 7 7.39 5.12 7.60
N ILE A 8 6.85 5.38 6.43
CA ILE A 8 5.97 4.43 5.74
C ILE A 8 6.58 4.10 4.38
N ALA A 9 6.75 2.81 4.11
CA ALA A 9 7.11 2.34 2.79
C ALA A 9 5.86 1.89 2.03
N VAL A 10 5.78 2.26 0.75
CA VAL A 10 4.75 1.77 -0.18
C VAL A 10 5.46 1.00 -1.28
N ILE A 11 5.20 -0.29 -1.38
CA ILE A 11 5.81 -1.18 -2.37
C ILE A 11 4.85 -1.40 -3.52
N GLY A 12 5.27 -0.95 -4.71
CA GLY A 12 4.49 -0.82 -5.92
C GLY A 12 4.11 0.62 -6.20
N ALA A 13 4.73 1.26 -7.21
CA ALA A 13 4.47 2.65 -7.61
C ALA A 13 3.38 2.78 -8.69
N GLY A 14 2.55 1.74 -8.88
CA GLY A 14 1.38 1.78 -9.76
C GLY A 14 0.34 2.78 -9.27
N ASN A 15 -0.83 2.81 -9.90
CA ASN A 15 -1.88 3.79 -9.59
C ASN A 15 -2.28 3.76 -8.11
N VAL A 16 -2.50 2.58 -7.55
CA VAL A 16 -2.92 2.43 -6.15
C VAL A 16 -1.82 2.88 -5.19
N GLY A 17 -0.59 2.38 -5.36
CA GLY A 17 0.51 2.71 -4.46
C GLY A 17 0.93 4.18 -4.54
N ALA A 18 1.01 4.76 -5.75
CA ALA A 18 1.32 6.18 -5.91
C ALA A 18 0.25 7.07 -5.28
N THR A 19 -1.05 6.76 -5.47
CA THR A 19 -2.14 7.50 -4.82
C THR A 19 -2.09 7.36 -3.30
N CYS A 20 -1.83 6.15 -2.79
CA CYS A 20 -1.65 5.91 -1.36
C CYS A 20 -0.51 6.77 -0.79
N ALA A 21 0.66 6.75 -1.43
CA ALA A 21 1.82 7.56 -1.04
C ALA A 21 1.49 9.06 -1.02
N PHE A 22 0.80 9.54 -2.04
CA PHE A 22 0.40 10.95 -2.15
C PHE A 22 -0.56 11.38 -1.05
N VAL A 23 -1.60 10.59 -0.77
CA VAL A 23 -2.56 10.87 0.30
C VAL A 23 -1.87 10.84 1.67
N LEU A 24 -1.01 9.86 1.93
CA LEU A 24 -0.25 9.78 3.18
C LEU A 24 0.66 11.01 3.39
N ALA A 25 1.29 11.51 2.31
CA ALA A 25 2.08 12.73 2.35
C ALA A 25 1.23 13.97 2.72
N GLN A 26 0.06 14.11 2.09
CA GLN A 26 -0.89 15.19 2.42
C GLN A 26 -1.37 15.14 3.86
N MET A 27 -1.58 13.95 4.40
CA MET A 27 -1.95 13.75 5.81
C MET A 27 -0.82 14.08 6.80
N LYS A 28 0.41 14.30 6.33
CA LYS A 28 1.61 14.63 7.13
C LYS A 28 1.93 13.60 8.22
N VAL A 29 1.56 12.35 8.01
CA VAL A 29 1.65 11.31 9.05
C VAL A 29 3.04 10.67 9.12
N ALA A 30 3.83 10.72 8.03
CA ALA A 30 5.12 10.05 7.94
C ALA A 30 5.99 10.61 6.80
N ASP A 31 7.27 10.25 6.82
CA ASP A 31 8.12 10.27 5.65
C ASP A 31 7.82 9.03 4.79
N ILE A 32 7.75 9.19 3.48
CA ILE A 32 7.28 8.15 2.55
C ILE A 32 8.43 7.63 1.70
N VAL A 33 8.55 6.31 1.60
CA VAL A 33 9.40 5.63 0.62
C VAL A 33 8.49 4.90 -0.37
N LEU A 34 8.56 5.27 -1.64
CA LEU A 34 7.86 4.62 -2.73
C LEU A 34 8.83 3.70 -3.46
N LEU A 35 8.69 2.39 -3.28
CA LEU A 35 9.56 1.38 -3.87
C LEU A 35 8.88 0.70 -5.05
N ASP A 36 9.60 0.58 -6.17
CA ASP A 36 9.16 -0.19 -7.34
C ASP A 36 10.37 -0.83 -8.03
N ILE A 37 10.18 -1.95 -8.71
CA ILE A 37 11.22 -2.60 -9.51
C ILE A 37 11.72 -1.70 -10.65
N PHE A 38 10.89 -0.77 -11.11
CA PHE A 38 11.22 0.25 -12.09
C PHE A 38 11.66 1.54 -11.38
N GLU A 39 12.93 1.63 -11.03
CA GLU A 39 13.50 2.74 -10.24
C GLU A 39 13.14 4.13 -10.80
N GLY A 40 13.30 4.33 -12.11
CA GLY A 40 12.99 5.60 -12.77
C GLY A 40 11.52 5.98 -12.63
N PHE A 41 10.62 5.00 -12.63
CA PHE A 41 9.19 5.22 -12.43
C PHE A 41 8.88 5.65 -11.00
N ALA A 42 9.43 4.95 -10.01
CA ALA A 42 9.27 5.31 -8.60
C ALA A 42 9.85 6.71 -8.30
N LYS A 43 11.06 7.00 -8.79
CA LYS A 43 11.71 8.31 -8.64
C LYS A 43 10.91 9.44 -9.31
N GLY A 44 10.41 9.22 -10.52
CA GLY A 44 9.59 10.20 -11.22
C GLY A 44 8.31 10.54 -10.46
N LYS A 45 7.60 9.52 -9.95
CA LYS A 45 6.40 9.69 -9.13
C LYS A 45 6.68 10.43 -7.83
N ALA A 46 7.76 10.06 -7.12
CA ALA A 46 8.15 10.70 -5.88
C ALA A 46 8.53 12.18 -6.09
N LEU A 47 9.24 12.48 -7.18
CA LEU A 47 9.60 13.87 -7.54
C LEU A 47 8.35 14.70 -7.84
N ASP A 48 7.43 14.19 -8.67
CA ASP A 48 6.17 14.86 -9.01
C ASP A 48 5.36 15.18 -7.75
N MET A 49 5.22 14.21 -6.83
CA MET A 49 4.58 14.43 -5.54
C MET A 49 5.31 15.50 -4.72
N SER A 50 6.64 15.43 -4.61
CA SER A 50 7.42 16.39 -3.82
C SER A 50 7.28 17.82 -4.32
N GLN A 51 7.14 18.02 -5.64
CA GLN A 51 6.95 19.34 -6.23
C GLN A 51 5.59 19.97 -5.88
N ASN A 52 4.61 19.16 -5.51
CA ASN A 52 3.31 19.63 -5.05
C ASN A 52 3.29 20.07 -3.57
N SER A 53 4.37 19.85 -2.82
CA SER A 53 4.40 20.06 -1.36
C SER A 53 4.04 21.48 -0.95
N ASN A 54 4.55 22.50 -1.67
CA ASN A 54 4.25 23.91 -1.40
C ASN A 54 2.77 24.26 -1.63
N VAL A 55 2.16 23.72 -2.69
CA VAL A 55 0.76 24.01 -3.06
C VAL A 55 -0.18 23.33 -2.07
N LEU A 56 0.13 22.10 -1.68
CA LEU A 56 -0.71 21.27 -0.83
C LEU A 56 -0.30 21.31 0.66
N ASN A 57 0.70 22.16 0.97
CA ASN A 57 1.15 22.43 2.32
C ASN A 57 1.50 21.18 3.15
N TYR A 58 2.33 20.29 2.60
CA TYR A 58 2.93 19.18 3.35
C TYR A 58 4.47 19.28 3.31
N ASP A 59 5.13 18.75 4.33
CA ASP A 59 6.56 18.93 4.60
C ASP A 59 7.32 17.61 4.82
N GLY A 60 6.67 16.46 4.59
CA GLY A 60 7.30 15.15 4.63
C GLY A 60 8.20 14.90 3.43
N THR A 61 9.19 14.03 3.60
CA THR A 61 9.99 13.55 2.47
C THR A 61 9.27 12.45 1.72
N ILE A 62 9.39 12.46 0.39
CA ILE A 62 8.93 11.37 -0.47
C ILE A 62 10.12 10.91 -1.30
N THR A 63 10.57 9.68 -1.09
CA THR A 63 11.72 9.08 -1.79
C THR A 63 11.25 7.97 -2.71
N GLY A 64 11.62 8.02 -3.98
CA GLY A 64 11.39 6.93 -4.94
C GLY A 64 12.66 6.08 -5.09
N THR A 65 12.53 4.75 -5.05
CA THR A 65 13.67 3.84 -5.08
C THR A 65 13.31 2.46 -5.66
N ALA A 66 14.32 1.67 -6.01
CA ALA A 66 14.22 0.23 -6.23
C ALA A 66 15.02 -0.56 -5.18
N ASP A 67 15.70 0.12 -4.26
CA ASP A 67 16.55 -0.50 -3.25
C ASP A 67 15.78 -0.73 -1.94
N TYR A 68 15.71 -1.99 -1.51
CA TYR A 68 15.10 -2.36 -0.23
C TYR A 68 15.83 -1.79 0.99
N ASN A 69 17.09 -1.40 0.89
CA ASN A 69 17.77 -0.69 1.98
C ASN A 69 17.05 0.59 2.40
N ASP A 70 16.39 1.24 1.45
CA ASP A 70 15.67 2.49 1.71
C ASP A 70 14.41 2.31 2.55
N ILE A 71 13.84 1.10 2.64
CA ILE A 71 12.70 0.84 3.53
C ILE A 71 13.12 0.54 4.98
N ALA A 72 14.42 0.46 5.27
CA ALA A 72 14.89 0.18 6.62
C ALA A 72 14.32 1.19 7.64
N GLY A 73 13.87 0.68 8.79
CA GLY A 73 13.27 1.50 9.84
C GLY A 73 11.84 1.97 9.54
N SER A 74 11.16 1.44 8.53
CA SER A 74 9.75 1.72 8.31
C SER A 74 8.89 1.13 9.43
N ASP A 75 7.96 1.95 9.94
CA ASP A 75 6.95 1.53 10.93
C ASP A 75 5.85 0.69 10.26
N VAL A 76 5.48 1.09 9.04
CA VAL A 76 4.44 0.43 8.24
C VAL A 76 4.95 0.23 6.81
N VAL A 77 4.64 -0.93 6.25
CA VAL A 77 4.88 -1.25 4.83
C VAL A 77 3.56 -1.58 4.16
N VAL A 78 3.15 -0.79 3.18
CA VAL A 78 1.95 -1.03 2.37
C VAL A 78 2.37 -1.74 1.09
N VAL A 79 1.80 -2.91 0.81
CA VAL A 79 2.11 -3.73 -0.36
C VAL A 79 0.98 -3.66 -1.37
N THR A 80 1.23 -2.94 -2.44
CA THR A 80 0.30 -2.79 -3.58
C THR A 80 0.83 -3.43 -4.85
N SER A 81 2.08 -3.94 -4.80
CA SER A 81 2.72 -4.61 -5.94
C SER A 81 1.99 -5.90 -6.27
N GLY A 82 1.72 -6.10 -7.55
CA GLY A 82 1.03 -7.27 -8.04
C GLY A 82 0.78 -7.18 -9.53
N PHE A 83 0.51 -8.30 -10.15
CA PHE A 83 0.18 -8.38 -11.56
C PHE A 83 -1.33 -8.16 -11.74
N PRO A 84 -1.76 -7.20 -12.58
CA PRO A 84 -3.18 -7.00 -12.86
C PRO A 84 -3.73 -8.15 -13.70
N ARG A 85 -4.97 -8.54 -13.44
CA ARG A 85 -5.66 -9.55 -14.25
C ARG A 85 -5.79 -9.05 -15.69
N LYS A 86 -5.33 -9.85 -16.65
CA LYS A 86 -5.48 -9.59 -18.08
C LYS A 86 -6.59 -10.47 -18.67
N PRO A 87 -7.24 -10.04 -19.78
CA PRO A 87 -8.17 -10.91 -20.50
C PRO A 87 -7.50 -12.25 -20.86
N GLY A 88 -8.22 -13.35 -20.65
CA GLY A 88 -7.72 -14.71 -20.93
C GLY A 88 -6.93 -15.37 -19.78
N MET A 89 -6.64 -14.65 -18.69
CA MET A 89 -6.01 -15.26 -17.51
C MET A 89 -7.05 -15.94 -16.62
N THR A 90 -6.71 -17.15 -16.17
CA THR A 90 -7.46 -17.86 -15.14
C THR A 90 -7.21 -17.21 -13.76
N ARG A 91 -7.98 -17.63 -12.77
CA ARG A 91 -7.75 -17.18 -11.39
C ARG A 91 -6.49 -17.79 -10.80
N GLU A 92 -6.21 -19.03 -11.16
CA GLU A 92 -5.01 -19.78 -10.77
C GLU A 92 -3.74 -19.15 -11.31
N ASP A 93 -3.74 -18.71 -12.58
CA ASP A 93 -2.60 -18.01 -13.20
C ASP A 93 -2.26 -16.72 -12.45
N LEU A 94 -3.29 -15.97 -12.04
CA LEU A 94 -3.10 -14.74 -11.27
C LEU A 94 -2.55 -15.02 -9.88
N ILE A 95 -3.06 -16.06 -9.21
CA ILE A 95 -2.59 -16.48 -7.88
C ILE A 95 -1.10 -16.84 -7.95
N GLY A 96 -0.70 -17.68 -8.91
CA GLY A 96 0.69 -18.10 -9.06
C GLY A 96 1.64 -16.91 -9.23
N LYS A 97 1.33 -16.02 -10.19
CA LYS A 97 2.15 -14.83 -10.44
C LYS A 97 2.25 -13.88 -9.24
N ASN A 98 1.14 -13.62 -8.57
CA ASN A 98 1.14 -12.75 -7.42
C ASN A 98 1.81 -13.39 -6.21
N ALA A 99 1.73 -14.71 -6.05
CA ALA A 99 2.48 -15.43 -5.00
C ALA A 99 4.00 -15.28 -5.19
N GLU A 100 4.50 -15.35 -6.41
CA GLU A 100 5.93 -15.11 -6.70
C GLU A 100 6.34 -13.68 -6.33
N ILE A 101 5.54 -12.68 -6.71
CA ILE A 101 5.79 -11.28 -6.36
C ILE A 101 5.77 -11.09 -4.85
N ILE A 102 4.77 -11.61 -4.16
CA ILE A 102 4.64 -11.52 -2.70
C ILE A 102 5.80 -12.24 -1.99
N SER A 103 6.30 -13.34 -2.55
CA SER A 103 7.48 -14.02 -2.01
C SER A 103 8.73 -13.13 -2.05
N GLN A 104 8.98 -12.46 -3.18
CA GLN A 104 10.11 -11.55 -3.34
C GLN A 104 9.98 -10.32 -2.43
N VAL A 105 8.81 -9.69 -2.43
CA VAL A 105 8.51 -8.52 -1.59
C VAL A 105 8.60 -8.87 -0.11
N GLY A 106 8.02 -10.00 0.30
CA GLY A 106 8.05 -10.46 1.68
C GLY A 106 9.46 -10.74 2.18
N ALA A 107 10.31 -11.35 1.36
CA ALA A 107 11.73 -11.54 1.69
C ALA A 107 12.43 -10.19 1.88
N GLY A 108 12.23 -9.24 0.95
CA GLY A 108 12.80 -7.89 1.07
C GLY A 108 12.34 -7.17 2.34
N ILE A 109 11.06 -7.25 2.69
CA ILE A 109 10.54 -6.64 3.93
C ILE A 109 11.14 -7.31 5.17
N ARG A 110 11.18 -8.64 5.21
CA ARG A 110 11.75 -9.40 6.33
C ARG A 110 13.20 -8.98 6.60
N ASP A 111 13.98 -8.83 5.54
CA ASP A 111 15.42 -8.63 5.64
C ASP A 111 15.78 -7.16 5.95
N HIS A 112 14.96 -6.19 5.50
CA HIS A 112 15.27 -4.75 5.63
C HIS A 112 14.35 -3.99 6.59
N ALA A 113 13.11 -4.43 6.82
CA ALA A 113 12.16 -3.79 7.73
C ALA A 113 11.51 -4.79 8.70
N PRO A 114 12.28 -5.57 9.48
CA PRO A 114 11.78 -6.71 10.28
C PRO A 114 10.81 -6.32 11.40
N ASN A 115 10.77 -5.05 11.78
CA ASN A 115 9.92 -4.55 12.87
C ASN A 115 8.64 -3.87 12.38
N SER A 116 8.44 -3.75 11.07
CA SER A 116 7.28 -3.09 10.49
C SER A 116 5.97 -3.87 10.66
N THR A 117 4.86 -3.16 10.55
CA THR A 117 3.55 -3.75 10.30
C THR A 117 3.29 -3.73 8.80
N ILE A 118 2.81 -4.84 8.24
CA ILE A 118 2.56 -4.98 6.80
C ILE A 118 1.05 -4.85 6.54
N ILE A 119 0.69 -4.01 5.58
CA ILE A 119 -0.67 -3.90 5.05
C ILE A 119 -0.66 -4.39 3.61
N VAL A 120 -1.28 -5.53 3.35
CA VAL A 120 -1.40 -6.12 2.02
C VAL A 120 -2.65 -5.62 1.34
N VAL A 121 -2.49 -5.13 0.10
CA VAL A 121 -3.59 -4.66 -0.78
C VAL A 121 -3.69 -5.55 -2.03
N THR A 122 -2.63 -6.28 -2.34
CA THR A 122 -2.52 -7.15 -3.52
C THR A 122 -3.56 -8.26 -3.52
N ASN A 123 -4.23 -8.43 -4.66
CA ASN A 123 -5.25 -9.47 -4.88
C ASN A 123 -4.67 -10.77 -5.48
N PRO A 124 -5.27 -11.94 -5.16
CA PRO A 124 -6.40 -12.17 -4.24
C PRO A 124 -6.00 -11.95 -2.79
N LEU A 125 -6.70 -11.04 -2.11
CA LEU A 125 -6.25 -10.46 -0.85
C LEU A 125 -5.94 -11.49 0.24
N ASP A 126 -6.88 -12.37 0.54
CA ASP A 126 -6.75 -13.31 1.66
C ASP A 126 -5.57 -14.25 1.45
N LEU A 127 -5.42 -14.75 0.20
CA LEU A 127 -4.31 -15.64 -0.16
C LEU A 127 -2.97 -14.91 -0.11
N MET A 128 -2.92 -13.69 -0.60
CA MET A 128 -1.67 -12.91 -0.62
C MET A 128 -1.28 -12.46 0.80
N THR A 129 -2.24 -12.12 1.64
CA THR A 129 -2.01 -11.79 3.06
C THR A 129 -1.49 -13.01 3.84
N TYR A 130 -2.13 -14.16 3.65
CA TYR A 130 -1.67 -15.42 4.26
C TYR A 130 -0.26 -15.78 3.78
N HIS A 131 -0.03 -15.67 2.46
CA HIS A 131 1.28 -15.97 1.88
C HIS A 131 2.37 -15.02 2.38
N MET A 132 2.08 -13.71 2.46
CA MET A 132 2.97 -12.72 3.04
C MET A 132 3.37 -13.07 4.48
N GLN A 133 2.40 -13.46 5.31
CA GLN A 133 2.65 -13.89 6.69
C GLN A 133 3.58 -15.11 6.74
N LYS A 134 3.40 -16.09 5.83
CA LYS A 134 4.26 -17.28 5.75
C LYS A 134 5.69 -16.96 5.31
N VAL A 135 5.84 -16.10 4.31
CA VAL A 135 7.15 -15.72 3.76
C VAL A 135 7.95 -14.89 4.77
N THR A 136 7.30 -13.95 5.43
CA THR A 136 7.98 -13.07 6.40
C THR A 136 8.22 -13.73 7.74
N GLY A 137 7.36 -14.66 8.15
CA GLY A 137 7.35 -15.22 9.48
C GLY A 137 6.93 -14.23 10.57
N PHE A 138 6.38 -13.08 10.19
CA PHE A 138 5.92 -12.07 11.14
C PHE A 138 4.72 -12.58 11.96
N PRO A 139 4.55 -12.10 13.20
CA PRO A 139 3.35 -12.38 13.98
C PRO A 139 2.08 -11.97 13.22
N VAL A 140 1.01 -12.75 13.35
CA VAL A 140 -0.25 -12.57 12.63
C VAL A 140 -0.85 -11.17 12.80
N ASN A 141 -0.66 -10.55 13.95
CA ASN A 141 -1.13 -9.19 14.25
C ASN A 141 -0.30 -8.08 13.59
N ARG A 142 0.78 -8.43 12.88
CA ARG A 142 1.58 -7.48 12.10
C ARG A 142 1.46 -7.67 10.58
N VAL A 143 0.60 -8.57 10.10
CA VAL A 143 0.33 -8.75 8.67
C VAL A 143 -1.18 -8.68 8.46
N ILE A 144 -1.63 -7.59 7.86
CA ILE A 144 -3.04 -7.22 7.77
C ILE A 144 -3.42 -7.13 6.29
N GLY A 145 -4.58 -7.68 5.92
CA GLY A 145 -5.19 -7.49 4.61
C GLY A 145 -6.16 -6.29 4.62
N GLN A 146 -6.07 -5.42 3.62
CA GLN A 146 -6.97 -4.28 3.46
C GLN A 146 -8.05 -4.61 2.41
N ALA A 147 -9.32 -4.73 2.82
CA ALA A 147 -10.46 -5.02 1.96
C ALA A 147 -11.73 -4.26 2.36
N GLY A 148 -12.37 -4.66 3.45
CA GLY A 148 -13.69 -4.19 3.85
C GLY A 148 -13.86 -2.68 3.95
N VAL A 149 -12.79 -1.94 4.24
CA VAL A 149 -12.80 -0.46 4.27
C VAL A 149 -13.17 0.11 2.89
N LEU A 150 -12.60 -0.44 1.81
CA LEU A 150 -12.89 0.00 0.45
C LEU A 150 -14.34 -0.34 0.05
N ASP A 151 -14.79 -1.56 0.36
CA ASP A 151 -16.13 -2.00 -0.02
C ASP A 151 -17.19 -1.27 0.80
N SER A 152 -16.93 -0.99 2.08
CA SER A 152 -17.78 -0.13 2.91
C SER A 152 -17.87 1.28 2.34
N ALA A 153 -16.74 1.90 1.98
CA ALA A 153 -16.71 3.22 1.36
C ALA A 153 -17.44 3.27 0.01
N ARG A 154 -17.41 2.19 -0.78
CA ARG A 154 -18.18 2.10 -2.03
C ARG A 154 -19.68 1.95 -1.80
N MET A 155 -20.08 1.36 -0.71
CA MET A 155 -21.50 1.13 -0.38
C MET A 155 -22.18 2.42 0.10
N ALA A 156 -21.46 3.30 0.83
CA ALA A 156 -22.01 4.52 1.41
C ALA A 156 -22.77 5.42 0.42
N PRO A 157 -22.20 5.84 -0.74
CA PRO A 157 -22.87 6.72 -1.68
C PRO A 157 -24.13 6.12 -2.29
N PHE A 158 -24.19 4.79 -2.49
CA PHE A 158 -25.42 4.14 -2.99
C PHE A 158 -26.54 4.19 -1.98
N ILE A 159 -26.23 3.97 -0.70
CA ILE A 159 -27.22 4.07 0.38
C ILE A 159 -27.67 5.52 0.53
N ALA A 160 -26.74 6.48 0.52
CA ALA A 160 -27.04 7.90 0.63
C ALA A 160 -27.97 8.37 -0.50
N LEU A 161 -27.74 7.90 -1.71
CA LEU A 161 -28.58 8.19 -2.87
C LEU A 161 -30.00 7.62 -2.74
N ASP A 162 -30.11 6.36 -2.29
CA ASP A 162 -31.40 5.68 -2.12
C ASP A 162 -32.23 6.31 -1.00
N LEU A 163 -31.57 6.68 0.12
CA LEU A 163 -32.23 7.31 1.27
C LEU A 163 -32.36 8.85 1.15
N ASN A 164 -31.80 9.44 0.11
CA ASN A 164 -31.74 10.89 -0.09
C ASN A 164 -31.19 11.66 1.13
N CYS A 165 -30.04 11.19 1.66
CA CYS A 165 -29.34 11.80 2.77
C CYS A 165 -27.85 12.07 2.43
N ALA A 166 -27.11 12.72 3.33
CA ALA A 166 -25.69 12.94 3.11
C ALA A 166 -24.86 11.65 3.35
N GLU A 167 -23.77 11.47 2.58
CA GLU A 167 -22.88 10.31 2.78
C GLU A 167 -22.26 10.26 4.16
N GLU A 168 -22.01 11.41 4.80
CA GLU A 168 -21.46 11.52 6.15
C GLU A 168 -22.38 10.93 7.24
N ASP A 169 -23.67 10.80 6.94
CA ASP A 169 -24.65 10.17 7.84
C ASP A 169 -24.68 8.65 7.71
N ILE A 170 -23.91 8.08 6.77
CA ILE A 170 -23.90 6.65 6.47
C ILE A 170 -22.61 6.02 6.99
N SER A 171 -22.75 5.01 7.84
CA SER A 171 -21.63 4.20 8.36
C SER A 171 -21.81 2.72 8.00
N PRO A 172 -21.63 2.32 6.74
CA PRO A 172 -21.79 0.95 6.33
C PRO A 172 -20.58 0.11 6.77
N MET A 173 -20.81 -1.17 6.96
CA MET A 173 -19.77 -2.14 7.26
C MET A 173 -19.91 -3.38 6.39
N VAL A 174 -18.94 -3.61 5.53
CA VAL A 174 -18.83 -4.83 4.72
C VAL A 174 -17.83 -5.75 5.40
N LEU A 175 -18.26 -6.96 5.73
CA LEU A 175 -17.47 -8.02 6.37
C LEU A 175 -17.35 -9.22 5.42
N GLY A 176 -16.21 -9.90 5.47
CA GLY A 176 -15.98 -11.12 4.69
C GLY A 176 -14.71 -11.14 3.88
#